data_0d1934757733a1cd4e78e063eaa68144
#
_entry.id   0d1934757733a1cd4e78e063eaa68144
#
_cell.length_a   1.000
_cell.length_b   1.000
_cell.length_c   1.000
_cell.angle_alpha   90.00
_cell.angle_beta   90.00
_cell.angle_gamma   90.00
#
_symmetry.space_group_name_H-M   'P 1'
#
loop_
_entity.id
_entity.type
_entity.pdbx_description
1 polymer ?
#
loop_
_entity_poly.entity_id
_entity_poly.type
_entity_poly.pdbx_seq_one_letter_code
_entity_poly.pdbx_strand_id
1 'polypeptide(L)'
;VYHATGDRLHGPFAIQDTIGKGHNPEAFILNDGRIVVYVIDGYYIADNVNGPWQYGKFKFDPRDRKIIEGLSNLSFAKRQDGSYLMVCRGGGIWISQDGIAPYEQITDKRVYPPVKGEFEDPVIWRDSLQYHLIVNDWLGRVAFYQRSKDGIHWITEQGEAYMPGISFHRDGYVEHWFKYERPKVFQDKQGRVEQMN
;
A
#
# COMPACT_ATOMS: atom_id res chain seq x y z
N VAL A 1 -5.28 14.18 7.91
CA VAL A 1 -4.59 13.96 6.62
C VAL A 1 -4.48 15.29 5.91
N TYR A 2 -3.28 15.63 5.49
CA TYR A 2 -2.97 16.86 4.76
C TYR A 2 -2.67 16.53 3.30
N HIS A 3 -3.07 17.44 2.40
CA HIS A 3 -2.61 17.49 1.04
C HIS A 3 -1.43 18.45 0.96
N ALA A 4 -0.33 17.98 0.35
CA ALA A 4 0.86 18.78 0.11
C ALA A 4 1.35 18.59 -1.32
N THR A 5 1.92 19.63 -1.90
CA THR A 5 2.47 19.62 -3.26
C THR A 5 3.95 19.99 -3.25
N GLY A 6 4.69 19.49 -4.24
CA GLY A 6 6.08 19.83 -4.46
C GLY A 6 6.44 19.62 -5.93
N ASP A 7 7.44 20.36 -6.40
CA ASP A 7 7.91 20.31 -7.80
C ASP A 7 8.82 19.10 -8.08
N ARG A 8 9.23 18.39 -7.04
CA ARG A 8 10.16 17.25 -7.11
C ARG A 8 9.72 16.15 -6.17
N LEU A 9 10.03 14.88 -6.49
CA LEU A 9 9.71 13.71 -5.68
C LEU A 9 10.29 13.75 -4.25
N HIS A 10 11.38 14.46 -4.04
CA HIS A 10 12.03 14.64 -2.73
C HIS A 10 11.75 16.01 -2.10
N GLY A 11 10.75 16.72 -2.61
CA GLY A 11 10.35 18.04 -2.09
C GLY A 11 11.26 19.20 -2.48
N PRO A 12 11.16 20.33 -1.80
CA PRO A 12 10.32 20.53 -0.62
C PRO A 12 8.82 20.46 -0.91
N PHE A 13 8.02 20.11 0.10
CA PHE A 13 6.57 20.03 0.00
C PHE A 13 5.90 21.15 0.79
N ALA A 14 4.91 21.80 0.17
CA ALA A 14 4.08 22.82 0.80
C ALA A 14 2.68 22.26 1.08
N ILE A 15 2.22 22.38 2.33
CA ILE A 15 0.85 21.99 2.70
C ILE A 15 -0.12 22.96 2.01
N GLN A 16 -1.07 22.41 1.28
CA GLN A 16 -2.11 23.15 0.58
C GLN A 16 -3.39 23.24 1.43
N ASP A 17 -3.87 22.09 1.89
CA ASP A 17 -5.13 22.00 2.64
C ASP A 17 -5.17 20.77 3.56
N THR A 18 -6.31 20.62 4.24
CA THR A 18 -6.63 19.45 5.05
C THR A 18 -7.72 18.64 4.36
N ILE A 19 -7.41 17.40 3.97
CA ILE A 19 -8.37 16.47 3.40
C ILE A 19 -9.39 16.04 4.46
N GLY A 20 -8.93 15.68 5.65
CA GLY A 20 -9.79 15.28 6.75
C GLY A 20 -9.07 14.56 7.88
N LYS A 21 -9.84 13.94 8.78
CA LYS A 21 -9.32 13.13 9.90
C LYS A 21 -9.00 11.71 9.44
N GLY A 22 -8.07 11.07 10.08
CA GLY A 22 -7.66 9.69 9.86
C GLY A 22 -6.15 9.54 9.89
N HIS A 23 -5.70 8.31 9.88
CA HIS A 23 -4.28 7.99 9.83
C HIS A 23 -4.03 6.78 8.91
N ASN A 24 -2.77 6.49 8.65
CA ASN A 24 -2.32 5.50 7.65
C ASN A 24 -2.89 5.78 6.24
N PRO A 25 -2.74 7.02 5.72
CA PRO A 25 -3.32 7.37 4.43
C PRO A 25 -2.63 6.61 3.29
N GLU A 26 -3.45 6.21 2.31
CA GLU A 26 -3.01 5.66 1.03
C GLU A 26 -3.79 6.34 -0.10
N ALA A 27 -3.10 7.05 -0.97
CA ALA A 27 -3.72 7.76 -2.08
C ALA A 27 -3.69 6.91 -3.35
N PHE A 28 -4.79 6.95 -4.10
CA PHE A 28 -4.95 6.16 -5.32
C PHE A 28 -5.85 6.87 -6.33
N ILE A 29 -5.51 6.79 -7.62
CA ILE A 29 -6.32 7.36 -8.69
C ILE A 29 -7.17 6.25 -9.32
N LEU A 30 -8.48 6.44 -9.32
CA LEU A 30 -9.44 5.51 -9.92
C LEU A 30 -9.38 5.55 -11.46
N ASN A 31 -10.01 4.57 -12.09
CA ASN A 31 -10.06 4.48 -13.56
C ASN A 31 -10.84 5.64 -14.21
N ASP A 32 -11.80 6.22 -13.49
CA ASP A 32 -12.56 7.40 -13.92
C ASP A 32 -11.85 8.73 -13.63
N GLY A 33 -10.65 8.70 -13.07
CA GLY A 33 -9.83 9.87 -12.77
C GLY A 33 -10.03 10.46 -11.38
N ARG A 34 -11.04 10.02 -10.62
CA ARG A 34 -11.23 10.46 -9.24
C ARG A 34 -10.07 10.01 -8.35
N ILE A 35 -9.81 10.78 -7.31
CA ILE A 35 -8.75 10.51 -6.35
C ILE A 35 -9.39 9.98 -5.08
N VAL A 36 -8.89 8.85 -4.59
CA VAL A 36 -9.29 8.28 -3.30
C VAL A 36 -8.10 8.33 -2.35
N VAL A 37 -8.33 8.80 -1.14
CA VAL A 37 -7.38 8.73 -0.03
C VAL A 37 -7.98 7.85 1.04
N TYR A 38 -7.49 6.63 1.11
CA TYR A 38 -7.88 5.65 2.12
C TYR A 38 -7.25 6.00 3.47
N VAL A 39 -8.02 5.81 4.52
CA VAL A 39 -7.58 5.97 5.92
C VAL A 39 -8.11 4.78 6.71
N ILE A 40 -7.68 4.62 7.95
CA ILE A 40 -8.34 3.65 8.83
C ILE A 40 -9.82 4.03 8.94
N ASP A 41 -10.69 3.05 8.78
CA ASP A 41 -12.16 3.12 8.87
C ASP A 41 -12.88 3.78 7.70
N GLY A 42 -12.18 4.26 6.67
CA GLY A 42 -12.87 4.89 5.55
C GLY A 42 -11.98 5.40 4.44
N TYR A 43 -12.54 6.32 3.68
CA TYR A 43 -11.83 6.99 2.59
C TYR A 43 -12.36 8.41 2.39
N TYR A 44 -11.55 9.25 1.78
CA TYR A 44 -11.95 10.53 1.18
C TYR A 44 -11.85 10.40 -0.34
N ILE A 45 -12.83 10.94 -1.06
CA ILE A 45 -12.86 10.92 -2.52
C ILE A 45 -13.13 12.31 -3.07
N ALA A 46 -12.47 12.66 -4.16
CA ALA A 46 -12.68 13.91 -4.89
C ALA A 46 -12.48 13.73 -6.39
N ASP A 47 -13.07 14.61 -7.19
CA ASP A 47 -12.90 14.62 -8.64
C ASP A 47 -11.53 15.14 -9.09
N ASN A 48 -10.85 15.87 -8.21
CA ASN A 48 -9.50 16.39 -8.43
C ASN A 48 -8.77 16.62 -7.11
N VAL A 49 -7.46 16.91 -7.17
CA VAL A 49 -6.58 17.06 -6.01
C VAL A 49 -6.97 18.20 -5.06
N ASN A 50 -7.71 19.18 -5.53
CA ASN A 50 -8.13 20.33 -4.72
C ASN A 50 -9.50 20.11 -4.03
N GLY A 51 -10.09 18.93 -4.17
CA GLY A 51 -11.39 18.62 -3.59
C GLY A 51 -12.57 19.22 -4.39
N PRO A 52 -13.73 19.40 -3.77
CA PRO A 52 -14.01 19.08 -2.36
C PRO A 52 -13.97 17.59 -2.06
N TRP A 53 -13.49 17.24 -0.87
CA TRP A 53 -13.35 15.86 -0.42
C TRP A 53 -14.63 15.38 0.28
N GLN A 54 -15.13 14.22 -0.16
CA GLN A 54 -16.27 13.56 0.45
C GLN A 54 -15.80 12.34 1.23
N TYR A 55 -16.26 12.19 2.48
CA TYR A 55 -15.96 11.04 3.30
C TYR A 55 -16.93 9.89 3.05
N GLY A 56 -16.40 8.67 2.94
CA GLY A 56 -17.13 7.41 2.88
C GLY A 56 -16.56 6.36 3.82
N LYS A 57 -17.38 5.40 4.22
CA LYS A 57 -16.92 4.25 5.01
C LYS A 57 -16.59 3.08 4.09
N PHE A 58 -15.55 2.31 4.47
CA PHE A 58 -15.27 1.04 3.80
C PHE A 58 -16.43 0.07 3.98
N LYS A 59 -16.66 -0.69 2.94
CA LYS A 59 -17.54 -1.84 2.95
C LYS A 59 -16.72 -3.09 2.60
N PHE A 60 -16.44 -3.89 3.61
CA PHE A 60 -15.78 -5.18 3.47
C PHE A 60 -16.84 -6.28 3.37
N ASP A 61 -16.72 -7.13 2.38
CA ASP A 61 -17.52 -8.32 2.21
C ASP A 61 -16.62 -9.56 2.39
N PRO A 62 -16.64 -10.20 3.54
CA PRO A 62 -15.85 -11.43 3.76
C PRO A 62 -16.41 -12.61 2.96
N ARG A 63 -17.58 -12.46 2.36
CA ARG A 63 -18.36 -13.52 1.73
C ARG A 63 -18.70 -14.59 2.77
N ASP A 64 -18.30 -15.84 2.54
CA ASP A 64 -18.44 -16.97 3.45
C ASP A 64 -17.16 -17.30 4.23
N ARG A 65 -16.15 -16.42 4.17
CA ARG A 65 -14.83 -16.62 4.78
C ARG A 65 -14.73 -15.95 6.14
N LYS A 66 -13.86 -16.49 6.98
CA LYS A 66 -13.43 -15.80 8.19
C LYS A 66 -12.60 -14.56 7.80
N ILE A 67 -12.94 -13.42 8.36
CA ILE A 67 -12.14 -12.20 8.15
C ILE A 67 -10.72 -12.43 8.69
N ILE A 68 -9.75 -12.16 7.83
CA ILE A 68 -8.35 -12.11 8.24
C ILE A 68 -8.16 -10.77 8.96
N GLU A 69 -7.81 -10.82 10.23
CA GLU A 69 -7.68 -9.64 11.09
C GLU A 69 -6.66 -8.62 10.59
N GLY A 70 -6.73 -7.39 11.09
CA GLY A 70 -5.81 -6.32 10.75
C GLY A 70 -6.18 -5.56 9.48
N LEU A 71 -7.43 -5.10 9.37
CA LEU A 71 -7.92 -4.23 8.30
C LEU A 71 -7.41 -2.79 8.46
N SER A 72 -6.10 -2.65 8.51
CA SER A 72 -5.39 -1.37 8.57
C SER A 72 -4.15 -1.43 7.69
N ASN A 73 -3.43 -0.31 7.56
CA ASN A 73 -2.22 -0.20 6.74
C ASN A 73 -2.49 -0.76 5.32
N LEU A 74 -3.52 -0.22 4.68
CA LEU A 74 -3.99 -0.69 3.38
C LEU A 74 -3.00 -0.29 2.29
N SER A 75 -2.81 -1.17 1.32
CA SER A 75 -2.08 -0.86 0.10
C SER A 75 -2.80 -1.44 -1.11
N PHE A 76 -2.78 -0.73 -2.24
CA PHE A 76 -3.62 -0.99 -3.39
C PHE A 76 -2.83 -1.12 -4.68
N ALA A 77 -3.29 -1.97 -5.58
CA ALA A 77 -2.79 -2.07 -6.94
C ALA A 77 -3.95 -2.23 -7.94
N LYS A 78 -3.83 -1.62 -9.11
CA LYS A 78 -4.76 -1.87 -10.23
C LYS A 78 -4.48 -3.24 -10.83
N ARG A 79 -5.56 -3.99 -11.09
CA ARG A 79 -5.48 -5.26 -11.80
C ARG A 79 -5.60 -5.05 -13.31
N GLN A 80 -5.23 -6.09 -14.08
CA GLN A 80 -5.27 -6.03 -15.54
C GLN A 80 -6.71 -5.92 -16.09
N ASP A 81 -7.68 -6.48 -15.36
CA ASP A 81 -9.10 -6.43 -15.70
C ASP A 81 -9.77 -5.10 -15.31
N GLY A 82 -9.01 -4.14 -14.79
CA GLY A 82 -9.49 -2.84 -14.34
C GLY A 82 -10.02 -2.82 -12.90
N SER A 83 -10.15 -3.96 -12.24
CA SER A 83 -10.49 -4.04 -10.82
C SER A 83 -9.31 -3.64 -9.92
N TYR A 84 -9.54 -3.58 -8.62
CA TYR A 84 -8.57 -3.11 -7.63
C TYR A 84 -8.29 -4.21 -6.61
N LEU A 85 -7.02 -4.47 -6.39
CA LEU A 85 -6.54 -5.39 -5.39
C LEU A 85 -6.05 -4.59 -4.19
N MET A 86 -6.43 -5.04 -3.01
CA MET A 86 -6.00 -4.47 -1.73
C MET A 86 -5.35 -5.57 -0.89
N VAL A 87 -4.27 -5.21 -0.22
CA VAL A 87 -3.67 -5.97 0.87
C VAL A 87 -3.71 -5.13 2.14
N CYS A 88 -3.87 -5.77 3.29
CA CYS A 88 -3.93 -5.12 4.60
C CYS A 88 -2.90 -5.72 5.55
N ARG A 89 -2.70 -5.09 6.70
CA ARG A 89 -1.79 -5.55 7.76
C ARG A 89 -1.95 -7.04 8.10
N GLY A 90 -3.18 -7.54 8.12
CA GLY A 90 -3.45 -8.96 8.35
C GLY A 90 -3.00 -9.91 7.24
N GLY A 91 -2.65 -9.38 6.07
CA GLY A 91 -2.19 -10.16 4.91
C GLY A 91 -3.30 -10.83 4.12
N GLY A 92 -4.55 -10.43 4.31
CA GLY A 92 -5.66 -10.83 3.45
C GLY A 92 -5.64 -10.07 2.12
N ILE A 93 -6.00 -10.76 1.04
CA ILE A 93 -6.22 -10.14 -0.27
C ILE A 93 -7.71 -9.90 -0.46
N TRP A 94 -8.04 -8.68 -0.88
CA TRP A 94 -9.38 -8.21 -1.16
C TRP A 94 -9.45 -7.60 -2.55
N ILE A 95 -10.58 -7.74 -3.23
CA ILE A 95 -10.78 -7.19 -4.57
C ILE A 95 -12.06 -6.36 -4.60
N SER A 96 -12.00 -5.19 -5.25
CA SER A 96 -13.14 -4.35 -5.56
C SER A 96 -13.20 -4.06 -7.06
N GLN A 97 -14.39 -4.01 -7.62
CA GLN A 97 -14.57 -3.70 -9.05
C GLN A 97 -14.39 -2.21 -9.35
N ASP A 98 -14.76 -1.35 -8.43
CA ASP A 98 -14.72 0.12 -8.60
C ASP A 98 -13.62 0.82 -7.79
N GLY A 99 -12.94 0.07 -6.89
CA GLY A 99 -11.90 0.61 -6.01
C GLY A 99 -12.45 1.34 -4.77
N ILE A 100 -13.77 1.33 -4.56
CA ILE A 100 -14.42 2.04 -3.47
C ILE A 100 -15.13 1.08 -2.52
N ALA A 101 -16.09 0.29 -3.03
CA ALA A 101 -16.87 -0.65 -2.22
C ALA A 101 -17.79 -1.54 -3.08
N PRO A 102 -18.09 -2.78 -2.68
CA PRO A 102 -17.43 -3.47 -1.59
C PRO A 102 -16.04 -3.98 -1.98
N TYR A 103 -15.20 -4.23 -0.98
CA TYR A 103 -14.01 -5.06 -1.12
C TYR A 103 -14.37 -6.48 -0.68
N GLU A 104 -14.28 -7.43 -1.58
CA GLU A 104 -14.56 -8.84 -1.35
C GLU A 104 -13.28 -9.58 -0.95
N GLN A 105 -13.34 -10.36 0.14
CA GLN A 105 -12.21 -11.19 0.56
C GLN A 105 -12.00 -12.36 -0.39
N ILE A 106 -10.76 -12.51 -0.87
CA ILE A 106 -10.39 -13.54 -1.85
C ILE A 106 -9.63 -14.71 -1.18
N THR A 107 -8.73 -14.41 -0.25
CA THR A 107 -7.89 -15.43 0.39
C THR A 107 -8.46 -15.88 1.73
N ASP A 108 -8.34 -17.18 2.03
CA ASP A 108 -8.74 -17.76 3.32
C ASP A 108 -7.63 -17.66 4.38
N LYS A 109 -6.41 -17.40 3.92
CA LYS A 109 -5.21 -17.26 4.75
C LYS A 109 -4.43 -16.03 4.34
N ARG A 110 -3.63 -15.53 5.28
CA ARG A 110 -2.70 -14.45 4.97
C ARG A 110 -1.66 -14.90 3.95
N VAL A 111 -1.29 -14.00 3.07
CA VAL A 111 -0.33 -14.27 1.97
C VAL A 111 1.13 -13.99 2.36
N TYR A 112 1.37 -13.44 3.54
CA TYR A 112 2.71 -13.12 4.02
C TYR A 112 3.58 -14.36 4.22
N PRO A 113 4.91 -14.18 4.33
CA PRO A 113 5.84 -15.29 4.49
C PRO A 113 5.41 -16.25 5.59
N PRO A 114 5.56 -17.57 5.40
CA PRO A 114 5.14 -18.59 6.36
C PRO A 114 6.13 -18.72 7.53
N VAL A 115 6.56 -17.59 8.07
CA VAL A 115 7.46 -17.49 9.23
C VAL A 115 6.73 -16.83 10.39
N LYS A 116 7.26 -17.03 11.60
CA LYS A 116 6.75 -16.31 12.77
C LYS A 116 7.26 -14.88 12.70
N GLY A 117 6.34 -13.92 12.70
CA GLY A 117 6.64 -12.49 12.65
C GLY A 117 5.41 -11.63 12.92
N GLU A 118 5.66 -10.36 13.22
CA GLU A 118 4.65 -9.33 13.37
C GLU A 118 4.65 -8.43 12.13
N PHE A 119 3.85 -8.80 11.16
CA PHE A 119 3.84 -8.14 9.85
C PHE A 119 3.03 -6.85 9.87
N GLU A 120 3.62 -5.81 9.28
CA GLU A 120 3.03 -4.48 9.12
C GLU A 120 3.44 -3.83 7.80
N ASP A 121 2.73 -2.75 7.46
CA ASP A 121 3.08 -1.82 6.40
C ASP A 121 3.35 -2.48 5.05
N PRO A 122 2.40 -3.27 4.53
CA PRO A 122 2.55 -3.82 3.19
C PRO A 122 2.58 -2.70 2.16
N VAL A 123 3.38 -2.87 1.13
CA VAL A 123 3.30 -2.09 -0.10
C VAL A 123 3.18 -3.02 -1.28
N ILE A 124 2.10 -2.87 -2.05
CA ILE A 124 1.82 -3.67 -3.23
C ILE A 124 1.85 -2.79 -4.48
N TRP A 125 2.43 -3.30 -5.55
CA TRP A 125 2.36 -2.68 -6.87
C TRP A 125 2.33 -3.73 -7.96
N ARG A 126 2.04 -3.29 -9.17
CA ARG A 126 2.05 -4.13 -10.36
C ARG A 126 2.84 -3.46 -11.48
N ASP A 127 3.70 -4.21 -12.13
CA ASP A 127 4.31 -3.85 -13.39
C ASP A 127 3.65 -4.61 -14.57
N SER A 128 4.25 -4.56 -15.74
CA SER A 128 3.77 -5.26 -16.92
C SER A 128 3.85 -6.79 -16.82
N LEU A 129 4.65 -7.32 -15.89
CA LEU A 129 4.95 -8.75 -15.78
C LEU A 129 4.20 -9.43 -14.63
N GLN A 130 4.05 -8.75 -13.50
CA GLN A 130 3.55 -9.37 -12.26
C GLN A 130 3.18 -8.35 -11.18
N TYR A 131 2.65 -8.87 -10.09
CA TYR A 131 2.49 -8.13 -8.83
C TYR A 131 3.69 -8.34 -7.92
N HIS A 132 3.99 -7.33 -7.15
CA HIS A 132 5.05 -7.27 -6.17
C HIS A 132 4.46 -6.85 -4.82
N LEU A 133 5.01 -7.38 -3.76
CA LEU A 133 4.62 -7.06 -2.40
C LEU A 133 5.85 -7.02 -1.51
N ILE A 134 6.03 -5.94 -0.79
CA ILE A 134 6.96 -5.86 0.32
C ILE A 134 6.15 -5.77 1.61
N VAL A 135 6.60 -6.45 2.66
CA VAL A 135 6.01 -6.37 4.00
C VAL A 135 7.11 -6.39 5.04
N ASN A 136 6.97 -5.58 6.08
CA ASN A 136 7.88 -5.54 7.21
C ASN A 136 7.46 -6.51 8.29
N ASP A 137 8.42 -7.27 8.83
CA ASP A 137 8.34 -7.81 10.18
C ASP A 137 8.99 -6.79 11.12
N TRP A 138 8.16 -6.01 11.80
CA TRP A 138 8.64 -4.89 12.58
C TRP A 138 9.35 -5.31 13.88
N LEU A 139 9.06 -6.51 14.42
CA LEU A 139 9.80 -7.08 15.57
C LEU A 139 11.12 -7.71 15.12
N GLY A 140 11.09 -8.50 14.07
CA GLY A 140 12.28 -9.12 13.50
C GLY A 140 13.18 -8.14 12.76
N ARG A 141 12.68 -6.96 12.41
CA ARG A 141 13.38 -5.91 11.64
C ARG A 141 13.91 -6.44 10.31
N VAL A 142 13.06 -7.16 9.61
CA VAL A 142 13.30 -7.72 8.29
C VAL A 142 12.17 -7.31 7.35
N ALA A 143 12.51 -6.89 6.15
CA ALA A 143 11.56 -6.65 5.08
C ALA A 143 11.59 -7.83 4.10
N PHE A 144 10.44 -8.42 3.86
CA PHE A 144 10.29 -9.54 2.92
C PHE A 144 9.75 -9.06 1.58
N TYR A 145 10.28 -9.62 0.50
CA TYR A 145 9.77 -9.41 -0.84
C TYR A 145 9.06 -10.66 -1.35
N GLN A 146 7.91 -10.42 -1.96
CA GLN A 146 7.07 -11.45 -2.56
C GLN A 146 6.64 -11.02 -3.97
N ARG A 147 6.38 -11.98 -4.82
CA ARG A 147 5.83 -11.76 -6.17
C ARG A 147 4.67 -12.69 -6.46
N SER A 148 3.79 -12.26 -7.37
CA SER A 148 2.63 -13.03 -7.80
C SER A 148 2.27 -12.71 -9.25
N LYS A 149 1.82 -13.71 -10.01
CA LYS A 149 1.32 -13.51 -11.39
C LYS A 149 -0.13 -13.03 -11.41
N ASP A 150 -0.91 -13.37 -10.42
CA ASP A 150 -2.37 -13.10 -10.35
C ASP A 150 -2.80 -12.17 -9.21
N GLY A 151 -1.86 -11.84 -8.30
CA GLY A 151 -2.13 -11.05 -7.10
C GLY A 151 -2.78 -11.83 -5.97
N ILE A 152 -2.95 -13.16 -6.12
CA ILE A 152 -3.61 -14.03 -5.14
C ILE A 152 -2.63 -15.07 -4.61
N HIS A 153 -1.88 -15.72 -5.48
CA HIS A 153 -0.87 -16.72 -5.14
C HIS A 153 0.51 -16.09 -5.10
N TRP A 154 1.12 -16.07 -3.92
CA TRP A 154 2.36 -15.34 -3.67
C TRP A 154 3.52 -16.28 -3.40
N ILE A 155 4.68 -15.92 -3.92
CA ILE A 155 5.96 -16.58 -3.72
C ILE A 155 6.84 -15.61 -2.95
N THR A 156 7.33 -16.03 -1.79
CA THR A 156 8.34 -15.29 -1.02
C THR A 156 9.71 -15.53 -1.64
N GLU A 157 10.41 -14.47 -2.00
CA GLU A 157 11.79 -14.56 -2.48
C GLU A 157 12.77 -14.69 -1.30
N GLN A 158 13.94 -15.24 -1.59
CA GLN A 158 14.98 -15.39 -0.58
C GLN A 158 15.66 -14.05 -0.29
N GLY A 159 16.12 -13.89 0.95
CA GLY A 159 16.81 -12.69 1.41
C GLY A 159 15.88 -11.58 1.88
N GLU A 160 16.50 -10.48 2.25
CA GLU A 160 15.80 -9.28 2.72
C GLU A 160 15.52 -8.34 1.54
N ALA A 161 14.32 -7.76 1.49
CA ALA A 161 13.97 -6.75 0.49
C ALA A 161 14.78 -5.46 0.68
N TYR A 162 14.95 -5.06 1.93
CA TYR A 162 15.83 -3.96 2.38
C TYR A 162 16.07 -4.09 3.89
N MET A 163 17.06 -3.36 4.40
CA MET A 163 17.35 -3.29 5.83
C MET A 163 16.50 -2.22 6.51
N PRO A 164 15.49 -2.57 7.33
CA PRO A 164 14.53 -1.62 7.88
C PRO A 164 15.07 -0.64 8.92
N GLY A 165 16.35 -0.53 9.09
CA GLY A 165 16.96 0.35 10.08
C GLY A 165 18.25 1.01 9.64
N ILE A 166 18.66 0.86 8.38
CA ILE A 166 19.95 1.39 7.91
C ILE A 166 19.77 2.10 6.57
N SER A 167 20.24 3.35 6.47
CA SER A 167 20.38 4.08 5.21
C SER A 167 21.84 4.19 4.80
N PHE A 168 22.11 3.92 3.54
CA PHE A 168 23.39 4.19 2.90
C PHE A 168 23.24 5.42 2.00
N HIS A 169 23.90 6.51 2.35
CA HIS A 169 23.88 7.75 1.59
C HIS A 169 24.91 7.73 0.47
N ARG A 170 24.67 8.51 -0.60
CA ARG A 170 25.58 8.56 -1.77
C ARG A 170 26.96 9.13 -1.47
N ASP A 171 27.08 9.92 -0.42
CA ASP A 171 28.35 10.49 0.07
C ASP A 171 29.13 9.53 0.99
N GLY A 172 28.62 8.31 1.18
CA GLY A 172 29.24 7.27 2.02
C GLY A 172 28.81 7.33 3.48
N TYR A 173 28.00 8.30 3.88
CA TYR A 173 27.46 8.33 5.24
C TYR A 173 26.48 7.17 5.44
N VAL A 174 26.53 6.56 6.64
CA VAL A 174 25.62 5.47 7.03
C VAL A 174 24.82 5.94 8.24
N GLU A 175 23.52 5.91 8.13
CA GLU A 175 22.62 6.31 9.20
C GLU A 175 21.87 5.11 9.76
N HIS A 176 21.82 4.99 11.08
CA HIS A 176 21.10 3.96 11.79
C HIS A 176 19.81 4.54 12.37
N TRP A 177 18.70 4.12 11.80
CA TRP A 177 17.37 4.48 12.24
C TRP A 177 16.83 3.47 13.26
N PHE A 178 15.88 3.88 14.07
CA PHE A 178 15.15 2.95 14.91
C PHE A 178 14.42 1.91 14.05
N LYS A 179 13.69 2.37 13.02
CA LYS A 179 13.08 1.56 11.96
C LYS A 179 12.59 2.44 10.81
N TYR A 180 12.39 1.82 9.65
CA TYR A 180 11.54 2.37 8.59
C TYR A 180 10.14 1.81 8.71
N GLU A 181 9.15 2.66 8.50
CA GLU A 181 7.74 2.30 8.49
C GLU A 181 7.06 2.86 7.25
N ARG A 182 6.03 2.16 6.80
CA ARG A 182 5.12 2.61 5.74
C ARG A 182 5.82 3.00 4.44
N PRO A 183 6.61 2.09 3.87
CA PRO A 183 7.23 2.36 2.58
C PRO A 183 6.16 2.64 1.52
N LYS A 184 6.48 3.51 0.58
CA LYS A 184 5.67 3.81 -0.59
C LYS A 184 6.54 3.74 -1.82
N VAL A 185 5.98 3.23 -2.91
CA VAL A 185 6.67 3.15 -4.20
C VAL A 185 6.12 4.18 -5.17
N PHE A 186 7.03 4.85 -5.86
CA PHE A 186 6.72 5.65 -7.03
C PHE A 186 7.10 4.84 -8.28
N GLN A 187 6.16 4.72 -9.21
CA GLN A 187 6.30 3.89 -10.41
C GLN A 187 6.40 4.74 -11.68
N ASP A 188 7.18 4.25 -12.65
CA ASP A 188 7.16 4.77 -14.00
C ASP A 188 5.87 4.37 -14.77
N LYS A 189 5.75 4.82 -16.01
CA LYS A 189 4.61 4.50 -16.89
C LYS A 189 4.48 3.01 -17.22
N GLN A 190 5.53 2.23 -17.02
CA GLN A 190 5.55 0.78 -17.21
C GLN A 190 5.26 0.00 -15.91
N GLY A 191 5.03 0.72 -14.81
CA GLY A 191 4.78 0.15 -13.49
C GLY A 191 6.05 -0.26 -12.73
N ARG A 192 7.25 0.06 -13.23
CA ARG A 192 8.50 -0.24 -12.54
C ARG A 192 8.74 0.79 -11.44
N VAL A 193 9.26 0.35 -10.32
CA VAL A 193 9.60 1.23 -9.20
C VAL A 193 10.83 2.07 -9.56
N GLU A 194 10.67 3.38 -9.54
CA GLU A 194 11.77 4.36 -9.69
C GLU A 194 12.30 4.81 -8.33
N GLN A 195 11.42 4.87 -7.33
CA GLN A 195 11.77 5.34 -5.98
C GLN A 195 10.89 4.63 -4.94
N MET A 196 11.47 4.36 -3.79
CA MET A 196 10.79 3.96 -2.57
C MET A 196 11.07 5.01 -1.48
N ASN A 197 10.01 5.47 -0.83
CA ASN A 197 10.04 6.46 0.25
C ASN A 197 9.61 5.82 1.55
#